data_2516827bc6e8de3176c161018e490fc9
#
_entry.id   2516827bc6e8de3176c161018e490fc9
#
_cell.length_a   1.000
_cell.length_b   1.000
_cell.length_c   1.000
_cell.angle_alpha   90.00
_cell.angle_beta   90.00
_cell.angle_gamma   90.00
#
_symmetry.space_group_name_H-M   'P 1'
#
loop_
_entity.id
_entity.type
_entity.pdbx_description
1 polymer ?
#
loop_
_entity_poly.entity_id
_entity_poly.type
_entity_poly.pdbx_seq_one_letter_code
_entity_poly.pdbx_strand_id
1 'polypeptide(L)'
;QLSDVQDTWKDIWDTGLVDPLWVQVYSGKTGIYSPEYVGSDIHYYNVEWSKIDFDYLRAFLDKNYMDVILPCVKHPTTLIRKIHGQYLDVGFNPITKQQAVEKLFENLDPGVVVKISRASSGGKGVRFLGKGSTRDDISDALDVDRDVAVQLVMQQHPEMAKMNASSVNTIRIICIMLDGESIPLSAVVRIGNSGSRVDNFSSGG
;
A
#
# COMPACT_ATOMS: atom_id res chain seq x y z
N GLN A 1 3.89 -36.28 11.46
CA GLN A 1 3.35 -34.96 11.04
C GLN A 1 4.44 -33.90 10.90
N LEU A 2 5.42 -33.79 11.83
CA LEU A 2 6.52 -32.82 11.69
C LEU A 2 7.54 -33.25 10.64
N SER A 3 7.86 -34.53 10.59
CA SER A 3 8.74 -35.11 9.56
C SER A 3 8.14 -34.95 8.15
N ASP A 4 6.83 -35.19 8.00
CA ASP A 4 6.12 -35.02 6.73
C ASP A 4 6.31 -33.61 6.13
N VAL A 5 6.18 -32.57 6.96
CA VAL A 5 6.35 -31.18 6.52
C VAL A 5 7.77 -30.94 6.05
N GLN A 6 8.75 -31.35 6.85
CA GLN A 6 10.17 -31.16 6.55
C GLN A 6 10.59 -31.95 5.30
N ASP A 7 10.12 -33.20 5.16
CA ASP A 7 10.40 -34.04 4.00
C ASP A 7 9.79 -33.44 2.72
N THR A 8 8.51 -32.99 2.78
CA THR A 8 7.84 -32.34 1.65
C THR A 8 8.59 -31.11 1.18
N TRP A 9 9.01 -30.23 2.11
CA TRP A 9 9.71 -29.01 1.74
C TRP A 9 11.15 -29.22 1.31
N LYS A 10 11.80 -30.28 1.81
CA LYS A 10 13.11 -30.68 1.32
C LYS A 10 13.07 -31.14 -0.12
N ASP A 11 11.99 -31.87 -0.50
CA ASP A 11 11.80 -32.32 -1.87
C ASP A 11 11.45 -31.18 -2.83
N ILE A 12 10.68 -30.18 -2.36
CA ILE A 12 10.26 -29.03 -3.19
C ILE A 12 11.39 -28.00 -3.33
N TRP A 13 12.12 -27.69 -2.25
CA TRP A 13 13.03 -26.54 -2.19
C TRP A 13 14.44 -26.85 -1.68
N ASP A 14 14.79 -28.11 -1.56
CA ASP A 14 16.04 -28.56 -0.93
C ASP A 14 16.30 -27.94 0.45
N THR A 15 15.23 -27.68 1.19
CA THR A 15 15.29 -27.10 2.52
C THR A 15 14.40 -27.84 3.52
N GLY A 16 15.00 -28.31 4.61
CA GLY A 16 14.27 -28.83 5.78
C GLY A 16 14.00 -27.76 6.84
N LEU A 17 14.38 -26.49 6.58
CA LEU A 17 14.26 -25.39 7.54
C LEU A 17 12.89 -24.71 7.43
N VAL A 18 11.82 -25.49 7.55
CA VAL A 18 10.45 -24.99 7.56
C VAL A 18 9.90 -25.10 8.98
N ASP A 19 9.34 -24.01 9.50
CA ASP A 19 8.67 -24.06 10.79
C ASP A 19 7.31 -24.75 10.65
N PRO A 20 7.15 -25.96 11.19
CA PRO A 20 5.92 -26.73 11.08
C PRO A 20 4.73 -26.10 11.82
N LEU A 21 4.96 -25.08 12.66
CA LEU A 21 3.87 -24.34 13.30
C LEU A 21 2.96 -23.67 12.28
N TRP A 22 3.46 -23.27 11.12
CA TRP A 22 2.64 -22.71 10.05
C TRP A 22 1.60 -23.68 9.53
N VAL A 23 1.98 -24.96 9.35
CA VAL A 23 1.03 -26.01 8.94
C VAL A 23 -0.03 -26.22 10.00
N GLN A 24 0.32 -26.19 11.29
CA GLN A 24 -0.64 -26.29 12.39
C GLN A 24 -1.61 -25.10 12.41
N VAL A 25 -1.12 -23.88 12.24
CA VAL A 25 -1.94 -22.66 12.20
C VAL A 25 -2.92 -22.72 11.05
N TYR A 26 -2.46 -23.04 9.85
CA TYR A 26 -3.33 -23.08 8.66
C TYR A 26 -4.31 -24.24 8.72
N SER A 27 -3.88 -25.42 9.15
CA SER A 27 -4.77 -26.57 9.35
C SER A 27 -5.85 -26.28 10.40
N GLY A 28 -5.49 -25.62 11.50
CA GLY A 28 -6.44 -25.20 12.53
C GLY A 28 -7.47 -24.17 12.02
N LYS A 29 -7.07 -23.32 11.07
CA LYS A 29 -7.95 -22.32 10.46
C LYS A 29 -8.87 -22.89 9.38
N THR A 30 -8.35 -23.78 8.55
CA THR A 30 -9.07 -24.32 7.38
C THR A 30 -9.79 -25.62 7.67
N GLY A 31 -9.41 -26.34 8.73
CA GLY A 31 -9.84 -27.71 9.00
C GLY A 31 -9.21 -28.76 8.08
N ILE A 32 -8.28 -28.37 7.20
CA ILE A 32 -7.61 -29.22 6.22
C ILE A 32 -6.14 -29.30 6.58
N TYR A 33 -5.61 -30.50 6.76
CA TYR A 33 -4.18 -30.73 6.89
C TYR A 33 -3.53 -30.88 5.51
N SER A 34 -2.47 -30.09 5.28
CA SER A 34 -1.58 -30.26 4.12
C SER A 34 -0.14 -29.89 4.52
N PRO A 35 0.84 -30.77 4.25
CA PRO A 35 2.26 -30.42 4.46
C PRO A 35 2.76 -29.37 3.48
N GLU A 36 2.03 -29.10 2.40
CA GLU A 36 2.38 -28.14 1.33
C GLU A 36 2.01 -26.67 1.66
N TYR A 37 1.42 -26.42 2.85
CA TYR A 37 1.15 -25.05 3.25
C TYR A 37 2.43 -24.22 3.33
N VAL A 38 2.49 -23.14 2.54
CA VAL A 38 3.64 -22.24 2.50
C VAL A 38 3.67 -21.38 3.76
N GLY A 39 4.64 -21.55 4.60
CA GLY A 39 4.86 -20.71 5.76
C GLY A 39 5.22 -19.26 5.37
N SER A 40 4.86 -18.29 6.21
CA SER A 40 5.19 -16.90 5.95
C SER A 40 6.70 -16.63 5.86
N ASP A 41 7.50 -17.38 6.58
CA ASP A 41 8.96 -17.36 6.51
C ASP A 41 9.46 -17.72 5.10
N ILE A 42 9.00 -18.86 4.55
CA ILE A 42 9.34 -19.25 3.18
C ILE A 42 8.78 -18.25 2.16
N HIS A 43 7.53 -17.84 2.32
CA HIS A 43 6.90 -16.90 1.39
C HIS A 43 7.71 -15.61 1.30
N TYR A 44 8.01 -14.95 2.43
CA TYR A 44 8.70 -13.67 2.43
C TYR A 44 10.18 -13.76 2.04
N TYR A 45 10.90 -14.78 2.46
CA TYR A 45 12.34 -14.85 2.23
C TYR A 45 12.75 -15.55 0.94
N ASN A 46 11.90 -16.42 0.39
CA ASN A 46 12.23 -17.19 -0.79
C ASN A 46 11.30 -16.91 -1.96
N VAL A 47 9.96 -17.08 -1.79
CA VAL A 47 9.03 -16.97 -2.92
C VAL A 47 8.95 -15.52 -3.40
N GLU A 48 8.70 -14.58 -2.51
CA GLU A 48 8.52 -13.17 -2.87
C GLU A 48 9.80 -12.62 -3.50
N TRP A 49 10.95 -12.85 -2.87
CA TRP A 49 12.25 -12.38 -3.40
C TRP A 49 12.61 -12.99 -4.75
N SER A 50 12.27 -14.24 -5.02
CA SER A 50 12.53 -14.88 -6.31
C SER A 50 11.67 -14.35 -7.46
N LYS A 51 10.57 -13.64 -7.15
CA LYS A 51 9.60 -13.12 -8.12
C LYS A 51 9.61 -11.61 -8.26
N ILE A 52 10.34 -10.90 -7.39
CA ILE A 52 10.47 -9.45 -7.46
C ILE A 52 11.57 -9.05 -8.44
N ASP A 53 11.21 -8.20 -9.39
CA ASP A 53 12.19 -7.47 -10.20
C ASP A 53 12.68 -6.26 -9.41
N PHE A 54 13.86 -6.36 -8.81
CA PHE A 54 14.45 -5.32 -7.97
C PHE A 54 14.84 -4.04 -8.72
N ASP A 55 15.08 -4.14 -10.03
CA ASP A 55 15.44 -2.97 -10.83
C ASP A 55 14.26 -2.01 -10.97
N TYR A 56 13.06 -2.54 -11.11
CA TYR A 56 11.83 -1.76 -11.21
C TYR A 56 11.13 -1.50 -9.87
N LEU A 57 11.37 -2.32 -8.85
CA LEU A 57 10.67 -2.25 -7.56
C LEU A 57 10.64 -0.84 -6.96
N ARG A 58 11.76 -0.14 -6.98
CA ARG A 58 11.90 1.20 -6.36
C ARG A 58 11.01 2.24 -7.03
N ALA A 59 10.88 2.19 -8.35
CA ALA A 59 10.02 3.10 -9.12
C ALA A 59 8.54 2.81 -8.83
N PHE A 60 8.14 1.54 -8.82
CA PHE A 60 6.76 1.12 -8.52
C PHE A 60 6.34 1.34 -7.06
N LEU A 61 7.27 1.46 -6.13
CA LEU A 61 6.96 1.76 -4.73
C LEU A 61 6.89 3.26 -4.42
N ASP A 62 7.28 4.14 -5.34
CA ASP A 62 7.26 5.58 -5.13
C ASP A 62 5.92 6.19 -5.61
N LYS A 63 5.13 6.68 -4.66
CA LYS A 63 3.81 7.29 -4.93
C LYS A 63 3.88 8.54 -5.81
N ASN A 64 5.07 9.17 -5.92
CA ASN A 64 5.28 10.32 -6.79
C ASN A 64 5.30 9.96 -8.27
N TYR A 65 5.47 8.67 -8.62
CA TYR A 65 5.59 8.24 -10.01
C TYR A 65 4.47 7.30 -10.46
N MET A 66 3.62 6.84 -9.55
CA MET A 66 2.59 5.81 -9.87
C MET A 66 1.65 6.22 -10.99
N ASP A 67 1.20 7.47 -11.01
CA ASP A 67 0.31 8.00 -12.05
C ASP A 67 0.98 8.20 -13.40
N VAL A 68 2.32 8.28 -13.41
CA VAL A 68 3.14 8.38 -14.63
C VAL A 68 3.50 7.00 -15.18
N ILE A 69 3.88 6.06 -14.29
CA ILE A 69 4.30 4.72 -14.68
C ILE A 69 3.08 3.89 -15.15
N LEU A 70 1.92 4.10 -14.55
CA LEU A 70 0.69 3.37 -14.83
C LEU A 70 -0.44 4.30 -15.32
N PRO A 71 -0.25 5.03 -16.44
CA PRO A 71 -1.23 6.04 -16.90
C PRO A 71 -2.56 5.41 -17.35
N CYS A 72 -2.58 4.11 -17.65
CA CYS A 72 -3.77 3.36 -18.04
C CYS A 72 -4.71 3.04 -16.85
N VAL A 73 -4.25 3.23 -15.61
CA VAL A 73 -5.03 2.97 -14.39
C VAL A 73 -5.52 4.29 -13.81
N LYS A 74 -6.76 4.30 -13.32
CA LYS A 74 -7.30 5.48 -12.62
C LYS A 74 -6.64 5.65 -11.26
N HIS A 75 -5.95 6.76 -11.07
CA HIS A 75 -5.26 7.12 -9.83
C HIS A 75 -5.99 8.24 -9.07
N PRO A 76 -5.74 8.40 -7.76
CA PRO A 76 -6.08 9.63 -7.06
C PRO A 76 -5.39 10.81 -7.73
N THR A 77 -6.09 11.93 -7.90
CA THR A 77 -5.52 13.13 -8.53
C THR A 77 -4.34 13.65 -7.70
N THR A 78 -3.15 13.62 -8.25
CA THR A 78 -1.96 14.22 -7.65
C THR A 78 -2.02 15.73 -7.83
N LEU A 79 -1.72 16.48 -6.78
CA LEU A 79 -1.67 17.95 -6.80
C LEU A 79 -0.24 18.48 -6.70
N ILE A 80 0.54 17.92 -5.79
CA ILE A 80 1.90 18.35 -5.48
C ILE A 80 2.75 17.09 -5.24
N ARG A 81 4.01 17.17 -5.67
CA ARG A 81 5.06 16.22 -5.36
C ARG A 81 6.16 16.93 -4.59
N LYS A 82 6.74 16.29 -3.59
CA LYS A 82 8.01 16.71 -2.99
C LYS A 82 9.03 15.61 -3.20
N ILE A 83 10.09 15.91 -3.94
CA ILE A 83 11.13 14.97 -4.35
C ILE A 83 12.49 15.59 -4.06
N HIS A 84 13.29 14.94 -3.24
CA HIS A 84 14.59 15.45 -2.78
C HIS A 84 14.51 16.89 -2.24
N GLY A 85 13.47 17.17 -1.46
CA GLY A 85 13.24 18.49 -0.86
C GLY A 85 12.66 19.54 -1.79
N GLN A 86 12.56 19.28 -3.09
CA GLN A 86 11.98 20.20 -4.07
C GLN A 86 10.47 19.97 -4.22
N TYR A 87 9.70 21.04 -4.25
CA TYR A 87 8.28 20.99 -4.55
C TYR A 87 8.08 21.09 -6.07
N LEU A 88 7.23 20.23 -6.59
CA LEU A 88 6.91 20.11 -8.00
C LEU A 88 5.40 20.08 -8.21
N ASP A 89 4.94 20.64 -9.30
CA ASP A 89 3.56 20.48 -9.75
C ASP A 89 3.30 19.08 -10.36
N VAL A 90 2.11 18.88 -10.91
CA VAL A 90 1.73 17.61 -11.55
C VAL A 90 2.58 17.29 -12.78
N GLY A 91 3.08 18.31 -13.48
CA GLY A 91 3.93 18.19 -14.66
C GLY A 91 5.42 18.13 -14.34
N PHE A 92 5.80 17.95 -13.06
CA PHE A 92 7.18 17.99 -12.57
C PHE A 92 7.90 19.33 -12.76
N ASN A 93 7.17 20.44 -12.92
CA ASN A 93 7.76 21.76 -12.93
C ASN A 93 8.05 22.21 -11.49
N PRO A 94 9.25 22.77 -11.21
CA PRO A 94 9.58 23.31 -9.89
C PRO A 94 8.63 24.44 -9.48
N ILE A 95 8.17 24.39 -8.24
CA ILE A 95 7.35 25.44 -7.61
C ILE A 95 7.92 25.75 -6.23
N THR A 96 7.60 26.93 -5.71
CA THR A 96 7.96 27.29 -4.33
C THR A 96 7.05 26.58 -3.32
N LYS A 97 7.52 26.42 -2.07
CA LYS A 97 6.68 25.92 -0.98
C LYS A 97 5.40 26.74 -0.82
N GLN A 98 5.50 28.08 -0.95
CA GLN A 98 4.33 28.95 -0.84
C GLN A 98 3.31 28.67 -1.96
N GLN A 99 3.74 28.48 -3.20
CA GLN A 99 2.85 28.08 -4.30
C GLN A 99 2.19 26.71 -4.04
N ALA A 100 2.94 25.76 -3.47
CA ALA A 100 2.40 24.48 -3.06
C ALA A 100 1.32 24.64 -1.99
N VAL A 101 1.57 25.45 -0.95
CA VAL A 101 0.60 25.73 0.13
C VAL A 101 -0.68 26.36 -0.44
N GLU A 102 -0.57 27.39 -1.29
CA GLU A 102 -1.75 28.04 -1.89
C GLU A 102 -2.56 27.05 -2.74
N LYS A 103 -1.89 26.27 -3.59
CA LYS A 103 -2.56 25.26 -4.41
C LYS A 103 -3.32 24.23 -3.56
N LEU A 104 -2.77 23.81 -2.42
CA LEU A 104 -3.46 22.88 -1.55
C LEU A 104 -4.60 23.55 -0.78
N PHE A 105 -4.43 24.81 -0.37
CA PHE A 105 -5.47 25.58 0.30
C PHE A 105 -6.74 25.75 -0.57
N GLU A 106 -6.56 25.96 -1.87
CA GLU A 106 -7.66 26.02 -2.86
C GLU A 106 -8.38 24.68 -3.03
N ASN A 107 -7.78 23.56 -2.62
CA ASN A 107 -8.29 22.21 -2.82
C ASN A 107 -8.72 21.50 -1.51
N LEU A 108 -8.99 22.28 -0.43
CA LEU A 108 -9.44 21.71 0.84
C LEU A 108 -10.88 21.19 0.83
N ASP A 109 -11.60 21.35 -0.26
CA ASP A 109 -12.90 20.72 -0.54
C ASP A 109 -12.81 19.91 -1.85
N PRO A 110 -12.88 18.59 -1.83
CA PRO A 110 -13.25 17.68 -0.75
C PRO A 110 -12.12 17.39 0.27
N GLY A 111 -10.95 17.95 0.09
CA GLY A 111 -9.78 17.76 0.95
C GLY A 111 -8.60 17.14 0.23
N VAL A 112 -7.45 17.20 0.88
CA VAL A 112 -6.19 16.65 0.38
C VAL A 112 -5.57 15.70 1.38
N VAL A 113 -4.79 14.75 0.88
CA VAL A 113 -4.05 13.81 1.69
C VAL A 113 -2.56 13.90 1.35
N VAL A 114 -1.75 14.16 2.37
CA VAL A 114 -0.28 14.14 2.29
C VAL A 114 0.20 12.75 2.69
N LYS A 115 1.00 12.13 1.85
CA LYS A 115 1.51 10.76 2.06
C LYS A 115 3.02 10.76 1.89
N ILE A 116 3.74 10.09 2.78
CA ILE A 116 5.16 9.76 2.54
C ILE A 116 5.23 8.94 1.25
N SER A 117 6.08 9.35 0.31
CA SER A 117 6.11 8.77 -1.03
C SER A 117 6.63 7.34 -1.06
N ARG A 118 7.66 7.05 -0.26
CA ARG A 118 8.35 5.75 -0.22
C ARG A 118 8.44 5.17 1.19
N ALA A 119 8.56 3.85 1.29
CA ALA A 119 8.79 3.11 2.54
C ALA A 119 7.85 3.54 3.68
N SER A 120 6.57 3.72 3.37
CA SER A 120 5.51 3.95 4.33
C SER A 120 4.41 2.92 4.15
N SER A 121 4.15 2.15 5.19
CA SER A 121 3.10 1.14 5.24
C SER A 121 2.13 1.45 6.39
N GLY A 122 0.94 0.84 6.37
CA GLY A 122 -0.01 0.94 7.47
C GLY A 122 -0.59 2.34 7.73
N GLY A 123 -0.58 3.23 6.75
CA GLY A 123 -1.07 4.61 6.94
C GLY A 123 -0.14 5.51 7.75
N LYS A 124 1.08 5.07 8.09
CA LYS A 124 2.05 5.88 8.82
C LYS A 124 2.46 7.13 8.02
N GLY A 125 2.42 8.29 8.68
CA GLY A 125 2.78 9.57 8.05
C GLY A 125 1.74 10.08 7.04
N VAL A 126 0.52 9.54 7.04
CA VAL A 126 -0.59 10.09 6.26
C VAL A 126 -1.25 11.20 7.06
N ARG A 127 -1.39 12.38 6.45
CA ARG A 127 -2.11 13.53 7.01
C ARG A 127 -3.26 13.90 6.08
N PHE A 128 -4.43 14.10 6.66
CA PHE A 128 -5.63 14.58 5.96
C PHE A 128 -5.86 16.04 6.31
N LEU A 129 -6.05 16.86 5.29
CA LEU A 129 -6.37 18.28 5.40
C LEU A 129 -7.70 18.54 4.69
N GLY A 130 -8.57 19.33 5.30
CA GLY A 130 -9.91 19.62 4.79
C GLY A 130 -10.32 21.06 5.07
N LYS A 131 -11.59 21.40 4.85
CA LYS A 131 -12.15 22.77 4.96
C LYS A 131 -11.75 23.60 6.18
N GLY A 132 -11.43 22.96 7.31
CA GLY A 132 -11.02 23.66 8.54
C GLY A 132 -9.51 23.85 8.66
N SER A 133 -8.71 23.36 7.71
CA SER A 133 -7.26 23.50 7.76
C SER A 133 -6.80 24.88 7.34
N THR A 134 -5.78 25.37 8.03
CA THR A 134 -5.13 26.66 7.76
C THR A 134 -3.94 26.48 6.81
N ARG A 135 -3.37 27.57 6.31
CA ARG A 135 -2.11 27.54 5.56
C ARG A 135 -0.94 27.02 6.38
N ASP A 136 -0.94 27.31 7.68
CA ASP A 136 0.08 26.82 8.61
C ASP A 136 -0.03 25.30 8.78
N ASP A 137 -1.25 24.74 8.90
CA ASP A 137 -1.46 23.29 8.93
C ASP A 137 -0.94 22.60 7.68
N ILE A 138 -1.13 23.23 6.50
CA ILE A 138 -0.64 22.72 5.23
C ILE A 138 0.90 22.80 5.20
N SER A 139 1.46 23.95 5.59
CA SER A 139 2.91 24.15 5.65
C SER A 139 3.57 23.10 6.55
N ASP A 140 3.02 22.86 7.74
CA ASP A 140 3.49 21.85 8.69
C ASP A 140 3.36 20.43 8.15
N ALA A 141 2.31 20.15 7.37
CA ALA A 141 2.15 18.84 6.73
C ALA A 141 3.19 18.58 5.63
N LEU A 142 3.68 19.63 5.00
CA LEU A 142 4.72 19.56 3.97
C LEU A 142 6.15 19.60 4.55
N ASP A 143 6.32 20.08 5.80
CA ASP A 143 7.61 20.23 6.49
C ASP A 143 8.13 18.94 7.11
N VAL A 144 8.00 17.84 6.39
CA VAL A 144 8.57 16.56 6.79
C VAL A 144 9.91 16.36 6.07
N ASP A 145 10.90 15.81 6.79
CA ASP A 145 12.21 15.45 6.21
C ASP A 145 12.12 14.16 5.37
N ARG A 146 11.13 14.11 4.50
CA ARG A 146 10.83 12.99 3.59
C ARG A 146 10.17 13.50 2.30
N ASP A 147 10.33 12.73 1.25
CA ASP A 147 9.56 12.94 0.02
C ASP A 147 8.08 12.62 0.27
N VAL A 148 7.19 13.43 -0.29
CA VAL A 148 5.74 13.25 -0.16
C VAL A 148 5.02 13.36 -1.50
N ALA A 149 3.94 12.63 -1.63
CA ALA A 149 2.94 12.80 -2.67
C ALA A 149 1.68 13.39 -2.04
N VAL A 150 1.17 14.48 -2.60
CA VAL A 150 -0.07 15.11 -2.13
C VAL A 150 -1.16 14.92 -3.18
N GLN A 151 -2.27 14.34 -2.77
CA GLN A 151 -3.36 13.94 -3.65
C GLN A 151 -4.70 14.41 -3.10
N LEU A 152 -5.68 14.59 -3.99
CA LEU A 152 -7.07 14.77 -3.56
C LEU A 152 -7.56 13.55 -2.78
N VAL A 153 -8.39 13.80 -1.78
CA VAL A 153 -9.09 12.74 -1.05
C VAL A 153 -10.03 12.01 -2.03
N MET A 154 -9.91 10.70 -2.09
CA MET A 154 -10.77 9.86 -2.91
C MET A 154 -12.15 9.73 -2.30
N GLN A 155 -13.17 9.79 -3.15
CA GLN A 155 -14.52 9.40 -2.75
C GLN A 155 -14.67 7.89 -2.84
N GLN A 156 -15.16 7.29 -1.78
CA GLN A 156 -15.51 5.88 -1.73
C GLN A 156 -16.71 5.59 -2.62
N HIS A 157 -16.67 4.48 -3.38
CA HIS A 157 -17.85 4.01 -4.10
C HIS A 157 -18.99 3.73 -3.11
N PRO A 158 -20.26 4.13 -3.42
CA PRO A 158 -21.38 4.01 -2.48
C PRO A 158 -21.56 2.60 -1.90
N GLU A 159 -21.42 1.55 -2.72
CA GLU A 159 -21.55 0.18 -2.25
C GLU A 159 -20.45 -0.21 -1.23
N MET A 160 -19.22 0.25 -1.47
CA MET A 160 -18.13 0.02 -0.52
C MET A 160 -18.32 0.85 0.77
N ALA A 161 -18.89 2.06 0.65
CA ALA A 161 -19.19 2.93 1.79
C ALA A 161 -20.24 2.33 2.75
N LYS A 162 -21.11 1.43 2.27
CA LYS A 162 -22.07 0.71 3.13
C LYS A 162 -21.37 -0.15 4.20
N MET A 163 -20.17 -0.64 3.94
CA MET A 163 -19.40 -1.42 4.92
C MET A 163 -18.76 -0.53 5.99
N ASN A 164 -18.16 0.57 5.56
CA ASN A 164 -17.66 1.63 6.44
C ASN A 164 -17.47 2.92 5.61
N ALA A 165 -18.24 3.96 5.94
CA ALA A 165 -18.20 5.24 5.24
C ALA A 165 -17.02 6.14 5.65
N SER A 166 -16.38 5.86 6.79
CA SER A 166 -15.30 6.69 7.33
C SER A 166 -13.93 6.42 6.69
N SER A 167 -13.76 5.26 6.03
CA SER A 167 -12.50 4.87 5.36
C SER A 167 -12.71 4.61 3.87
N VAL A 168 -11.62 4.66 3.11
CA VAL A 168 -11.60 4.09 1.76
C VAL A 168 -11.34 2.59 1.91
N ASN A 169 -12.40 1.79 1.83
CA ASN A 169 -12.30 0.34 1.85
C ASN A 169 -11.73 -0.14 0.51
N THR A 170 -10.87 -1.13 0.53
CA THR A 170 -10.15 -1.58 -0.67
C THR A 170 -10.32 -3.07 -0.94
N ILE A 171 -10.21 -3.46 -2.20
CA ILE A 171 -10.05 -4.85 -2.60
C ILE A 171 -8.56 -5.05 -2.92
N ARG A 172 -7.91 -5.92 -2.18
CA ARG A 172 -6.53 -6.33 -2.45
C ARG A 172 -6.55 -7.64 -3.20
N ILE A 173 -5.98 -7.64 -4.41
CA ILE A 173 -5.80 -8.85 -5.22
C ILE A 173 -4.31 -9.16 -5.25
N ILE A 174 -3.94 -10.38 -4.89
CA ILE A 174 -2.58 -10.89 -4.99
C ILE A 174 -2.48 -11.62 -6.32
N CYS A 175 -1.55 -11.18 -7.15
CA CYS A 175 -1.29 -11.78 -8.45
C CYS A 175 0.17 -12.26 -8.52
N ILE A 176 0.42 -13.28 -9.32
CA ILE A 176 1.75 -13.73 -9.71
C ILE A 176 1.91 -13.62 -11.23
N MET A 177 3.09 -13.24 -11.69
CA MET A 177 3.46 -13.28 -13.10
C MET A 177 4.10 -14.64 -13.39
N LEU A 178 3.48 -15.42 -14.25
CA LEU A 178 4.03 -16.69 -14.75
C LEU A 178 3.95 -16.67 -16.28
N ASP A 179 5.05 -16.94 -16.94
CA ASP A 179 5.15 -17.02 -18.40
C ASP A 179 4.56 -15.80 -19.15
N GLY A 180 4.70 -14.61 -18.55
CA GLY A 180 4.19 -13.34 -19.09
C GLY A 180 2.70 -13.07 -18.82
N GLU A 181 2.00 -13.97 -18.13
CA GLU A 181 0.61 -13.82 -17.75
C GLU A 181 0.47 -13.46 -16.28
N SER A 182 -0.47 -12.54 -15.97
CA SER A 182 -0.82 -12.19 -14.59
C SER A 182 -1.95 -13.09 -14.09
N ILE A 183 -1.64 -13.93 -13.11
CA ILE A 183 -2.58 -14.89 -12.53
C ILE A 183 -3.00 -14.41 -11.14
N PRO A 184 -4.30 -14.10 -10.91
CA PRO A 184 -4.80 -13.76 -9.58
C PRO A 184 -4.85 -15.00 -8.68
N LEU A 185 -4.16 -14.93 -7.54
CA LEU A 185 -4.10 -16.03 -6.56
C LEU A 185 -5.18 -15.91 -5.49
N SER A 186 -5.41 -14.70 -5.00
CA SER A 186 -6.40 -14.44 -3.96
C SER A 186 -6.87 -12.99 -3.97
N ALA A 187 -8.04 -12.75 -3.39
CA ALA A 187 -8.59 -11.42 -3.18
C ALA A 187 -9.16 -11.30 -1.76
N VAL A 188 -8.91 -10.16 -1.12
CA VAL A 188 -9.48 -9.83 0.19
C VAL A 188 -10.06 -8.42 0.17
N VAL A 189 -11.19 -8.25 0.82
CA VAL A 189 -11.76 -6.93 1.09
C VAL A 189 -11.18 -6.43 2.40
N ARG A 190 -10.64 -5.22 2.39
CA ARG A 190 -10.10 -4.54 3.56
C ARG A 190 -11.05 -3.43 3.95
N ILE A 191 -11.49 -3.43 5.18
CA ILE A 191 -12.49 -2.50 5.70
C ILE A 191 -11.86 -1.79 6.90
N GLY A 192 -11.89 -0.47 6.91
CA GLY A 192 -11.41 0.29 8.06
C GLY A 192 -12.34 0.15 9.25
N ASN A 193 -11.77 0.29 10.46
CA ASN A 193 -12.58 0.31 11.68
C ASN A 193 -13.39 1.61 11.79
N SER A 194 -14.46 1.59 12.59
CA SER A 194 -15.32 2.76 12.81
C SER A 194 -14.51 3.96 13.27
N GLY A 195 -14.66 5.10 12.56
CA GLY A 195 -13.90 6.33 12.79
C GLY A 195 -12.48 6.35 12.22
N SER A 196 -11.95 5.24 11.73
CA SER A 196 -10.66 5.19 11.04
C SER A 196 -10.81 5.70 9.60
N ARG A 197 -9.82 6.43 9.10
CA ARG A 197 -9.72 6.81 7.68
C ARG A 197 -8.90 5.84 6.84
N VAL A 198 -8.32 4.83 7.48
CA VAL A 198 -7.48 3.81 6.83
C VAL A 198 -8.06 2.42 7.05
N ASP A 199 -7.88 1.55 6.08
CA ASP A 199 -8.38 0.17 6.04
C ASP A 199 -7.32 -0.88 6.42
N ASN A 200 -6.21 -0.44 7.00
CA ASN A 200 -5.11 -1.34 7.31
C ASN A 200 -5.36 -2.10 8.62
N PHE A 201 -5.23 -3.43 8.58
CA PHE A 201 -5.38 -4.33 9.73
C PHE A 201 -4.50 -3.90 10.93
N SER A 202 -3.23 -3.54 10.71
CA SER A 202 -2.33 -3.08 11.79
C SER A 202 -2.71 -1.73 12.39
N SER A 203 -3.66 -1.02 11.77
CA SER A 203 -4.21 0.26 12.25
C SER A 203 -5.66 0.11 12.70
N GLY A 204 -6.13 -1.12 12.93
CA GLY A 204 -7.46 -1.44 13.44
C GLY A 204 -8.53 -1.65 12.36
N GLY A 205 -8.12 -1.85 11.10
CA GLY A 205 -9.03 -2.22 9.99
C GLY A 205 -9.30 -3.72 9.92
#